data_26d0c757af78abc4b24944d80d622410
#
_entry.id   26d0c757af78abc4b24944d80d622410
#
_cell.length_a   1.000
_cell.length_b   1.000
_cell.length_c   1.000
_cell.angle_alpha   90.00
_cell.angle_beta   90.00
_cell.angle_gamma   90.00
#
_symmetry.space_group_name_H-M   'P 1'
#
loop_
_entity.id
_entity.type
_entity.pdbx_description
1 polymer ?
#
loop_
_entity_poly.entity_id
_entity_poly.type
_entity_poly.pdbx_seq_one_letter_code
_entity_poly.pdbx_strand_id
1 'polypeptide(L)'
;GNGYVNVVGDMNETETLRGTINDFFDGSKSNGNPASIPDSGALYSGYSGALECLSSGYGDVAFAKDSTVGSYCNNEVATDNEEWCLDVDNYYALPKFGSSPSHSVMFNDDVLDNDKEEKIRNALVQMENDSQGLKILQEVLGTDSMVSTDANTHLGTYGNALQNIPGISSKYGNAFVDGAATAPIKSTINIAYYLADDSSANANAIGMADRLASDLGVNVNLYDVSSEGMIVQALRFGQADIGFMEGGPAWIGWKEYDLSVLAVETTTSSGDTYYNASAWVLANSTMAQYHLDDDPTTDPFSELAGKTSCHTGWLKSAGMLMPMGYLIGNGYVNPVGDADDINSLRNTIDAHFDGSTSNGNAASIPESGALYSGYGGAIECLSSGYGDVAFAKGDDFSTVDKYCNNDNASDNEEWCLPIEDYVQLPSWGQSPSHPVMYNSEKLDVHTRNAILNAMLSWN
;
A
#
# COMPACT_ATOMS: atom_id res chain seq x y z
N GLY A 1 9.00 4.86 -0.76
CA GLY A 1 8.97 6.32 -1.06
C GLY A 1 9.08 6.60 -2.55
N ASN A 2 9.05 7.87 -2.93
CA ASN A 2 9.06 8.27 -4.35
C ASN A 2 10.46 8.18 -5.02
N GLY A 3 11.46 7.60 -4.35
CA GLY A 3 12.80 7.35 -4.90
C GLY A 3 13.68 8.60 -5.13
N TYR A 4 13.28 9.77 -4.60
CA TYR A 4 14.08 10.98 -4.74
C TYR A 4 15.34 10.98 -3.87
N VAL A 5 15.30 10.29 -2.74
CA VAL A 5 16.39 10.19 -1.78
C VAL A 5 16.68 8.72 -1.50
N ASN A 6 17.93 8.30 -1.69
CA ASN A 6 18.38 6.96 -1.36
C ASN A 6 18.81 6.91 0.11
N VAL A 7 18.36 5.90 0.83
CA VAL A 7 18.76 5.69 2.23
C VAL A 7 20.23 5.23 2.28
N VAL A 8 21.01 5.85 3.17
CA VAL A 8 22.42 5.56 3.38
C VAL A 8 22.61 4.99 4.78
N GLY A 9 22.61 3.66 4.91
CA GLY A 9 22.77 2.94 6.17
C GLY A 9 21.64 1.95 6.46
N ASP A 10 21.60 1.46 7.71
CA ASP A 10 20.58 0.53 8.16
C ASP A 10 19.24 1.25 8.45
N MET A 11 18.16 0.79 7.85
CA MET A 11 16.81 1.34 8.05
C MET A 11 16.31 1.28 9.49
N ASN A 12 16.88 0.42 10.31
CA ASN A 12 16.49 0.28 11.72
C ASN A 12 17.21 1.28 12.64
N GLU A 13 18.18 2.02 12.13
CA GLU A 13 19.01 2.93 12.92
C GLU A 13 18.60 4.39 12.67
N THR A 14 18.29 5.14 13.74
CA THR A 14 17.93 6.57 13.63
C THR A 14 19.05 7.44 13.07
N GLU A 15 20.30 7.08 13.31
CA GLU A 15 21.46 7.81 12.75
C GLU A 15 21.54 7.69 11.22
N THR A 16 20.94 6.67 10.64
CA THR A 16 20.78 6.53 9.18
C THR A 16 20.05 7.71 8.57
N LEU A 17 19.04 8.29 9.27
CA LEU A 17 18.34 9.48 8.79
C LEU A 17 19.31 10.66 8.65
N ARG A 18 20.19 10.89 9.62
CA ARG A 18 21.20 11.95 9.56
C ARG A 18 22.19 11.72 8.42
N GLY A 19 22.68 10.49 8.27
CA GLY A 19 23.55 10.09 7.16
C GLY A 19 22.89 10.32 5.81
N THR A 20 21.64 9.93 5.67
CA THR A 20 20.85 10.08 4.44
C THR A 20 20.62 11.56 4.09
N ILE A 21 20.30 12.42 5.07
CA ILE A 21 20.14 13.85 4.86
C ILE A 21 21.47 14.48 4.42
N ASN A 22 22.57 14.09 5.08
CA ASN A 22 23.91 14.62 4.79
C ASN A 22 24.42 14.21 3.39
N ASP A 23 24.05 13.03 2.92
CA ASP A 23 24.40 12.57 1.57
C ASP A 23 23.58 13.29 0.48
N PHE A 24 22.33 13.61 0.77
CA PHE A 24 21.43 14.24 -0.20
C PHE A 24 21.55 15.77 -0.25
N PHE A 25 21.71 16.44 0.90
CA PHE A 25 21.87 17.88 1.01
C PHE A 25 23.33 18.27 1.28
N ASP A 26 23.70 19.51 0.94
CA ASP A 26 25.00 20.04 1.36
C ASP A 26 25.06 20.25 2.88
N GLY A 27 25.57 19.25 3.57
CA GLY A 27 25.67 19.24 5.03
C GLY A 27 26.72 20.20 5.62
N SER A 28 27.40 21.00 4.81
CA SER A 28 28.37 22.00 5.28
C SER A 28 27.71 23.30 5.76
N LYS A 29 26.42 23.52 5.49
CA LYS A 29 25.68 24.73 5.86
C LYS A 29 25.01 24.55 7.23
N SER A 30 24.87 25.65 7.99
CA SER A 30 24.53 25.58 9.40
C SER A 30 23.27 24.77 9.74
N ASN A 31 22.07 25.20 9.36
CA ASN A 31 20.86 24.42 9.62
C ASN A 31 20.68 23.27 8.62
N GLY A 32 21.20 23.39 7.42
CA GLY A 32 21.19 22.31 6.42
C GLY A 32 22.13 21.15 6.75
N ASN A 33 23.07 21.30 7.69
CA ASN A 33 23.91 20.21 8.15
C ASN A 33 23.14 19.29 9.09
N PRO A 34 23.01 17.99 8.81
CA PRO A 34 22.29 17.05 9.69
C PRO A 34 22.86 16.98 11.11
N ALA A 35 24.16 17.20 11.26
CA ALA A 35 24.79 17.26 12.60
C ALA A 35 24.42 18.52 13.38
N SER A 36 23.92 19.55 12.68
CA SER A 36 23.52 20.82 13.27
C SER A 36 22.03 21.13 13.06
N ILE A 37 21.19 20.16 12.67
CA ILE A 37 19.72 20.32 12.76
C ILE A 37 19.39 20.70 14.21
N PRO A 38 18.76 21.87 14.43
CA PRO A 38 18.68 22.46 15.74
C PRO A 38 17.68 21.72 16.64
N ASP A 39 18.03 21.62 17.91
CA ASP A 39 17.08 21.30 18.95
C ASP A 39 16.10 22.46 19.18
N SER A 40 14.99 22.19 19.85
CA SER A 40 14.00 23.25 20.18
C SER A 40 14.68 24.40 20.94
N GLY A 41 14.42 25.62 20.48
CA GLY A 41 14.98 26.85 21.07
C GLY A 41 16.40 27.22 20.59
N ALA A 42 17.02 26.42 19.74
CA ALA A 42 18.28 26.80 19.10
C ALA A 42 18.06 27.76 17.91
N LEU A 43 19.13 28.38 17.42
CA LEU A 43 19.07 29.24 16.22
C LEU A 43 18.50 28.46 15.03
N TYR A 44 17.58 29.09 14.31
CA TYR A 44 16.85 28.49 13.18
C TYR A 44 15.98 27.29 13.53
N SER A 45 15.62 27.11 14.80
CA SER A 45 14.63 26.09 15.19
C SER A 45 13.19 26.55 14.95
N GLY A 46 12.30 25.56 14.75
CA GLY A 46 10.88 25.81 14.49
C GLY A 46 10.59 26.30 13.07
N TYR A 47 9.33 26.63 12.82
CA TYR A 47 8.89 27.07 11.49
C TYR A 47 9.44 28.44 11.10
N SER A 48 9.43 29.40 12.03
CA SER A 48 10.03 30.71 11.83
C SER A 48 11.54 30.61 11.58
N GLY A 49 12.26 29.83 12.39
CA GLY A 49 13.69 29.66 12.24
C GLY A 49 14.09 29.00 10.91
N ALA A 50 13.31 28.02 10.43
CA ALA A 50 13.54 27.45 9.12
C ALA A 50 13.37 28.49 7.99
N LEU A 51 12.36 29.37 8.10
CA LEU A 51 12.15 30.45 7.13
C LEU A 51 13.19 31.55 7.26
N GLU A 52 13.63 31.89 8.48
CA GLU A 52 14.73 32.83 8.74
C GLU A 52 16.04 32.33 8.12
N CYS A 53 16.36 31.02 8.24
CA CYS A 53 17.52 30.39 7.62
C CYS A 53 17.52 30.58 6.10
N LEU A 54 16.36 30.39 5.45
CA LEU A 54 16.19 30.65 4.02
C LEU A 54 16.35 32.12 3.68
N SER A 55 15.67 33.01 4.41
CA SER A 55 15.68 34.46 4.16
C SER A 55 17.04 35.09 4.34
N SER A 56 17.82 34.56 5.26
CA SER A 56 19.20 35.00 5.55
C SER A 56 20.23 34.40 4.60
N GLY A 57 19.82 33.55 3.64
CA GLY A 57 20.70 32.95 2.64
C GLY A 57 21.61 31.83 3.18
N TYR A 58 21.32 31.28 4.34
CA TYR A 58 22.04 30.11 4.88
C TYR A 58 21.49 28.79 4.33
N GLY A 59 20.27 28.77 3.82
CA GLY A 59 19.65 27.62 3.19
C GLY A 59 19.05 27.97 1.83
N ASP A 60 19.06 27.03 0.90
CA ASP A 60 18.46 27.18 -0.42
C ASP A 60 16.98 26.75 -0.43
N VAL A 61 16.56 25.96 0.58
CA VAL A 61 15.19 25.48 0.78
C VAL A 61 14.86 25.40 2.26
N ALA A 62 13.63 25.74 2.60
CA ALA A 62 13.11 25.60 3.97
C ALA A 62 11.92 24.61 3.99
N PHE A 63 11.95 23.69 4.95
CA PHE A 63 10.84 22.78 5.21
C PHE A 63 9.99 23.32 6.36
N ALA A 64 8.78 23.78 6.04
CA ALA A 64 7.90 24.44 7.01
C ALA A 64 6.42 24.19 6.68
N LYS A 65 5.51 24.72 7.49
CA LYS A 65 4.09 24.78 7.13
C LYS A 65 3.88 25.70 5.94
N ASP A 66 2.89 25.42 5.11
CA ASP A 66 2.51 26.27 3.99
C ASP A 66 2.05 27.67 4.41
N SER A 67 1.54 27.81 5.63
CA SER A 67 1.14 29.11 6.21
C SER A 67 2.30 29.93 6.81
N THR A 68 3.53 29.39 6.86
CA THR A 68 4.63 30.02 7.61
C THR A 68 4.97 31.42 7.09
N VAL A 69 5.06 31.60 5.76
CA VAL A 69 5.30 32.92 5.16
C VAL A 69 4.18 33.89 5.53
N GLY A 70 2.92 33.43 5.45
CA GLY A 70 1.76 34.24 5.83
C GLY A 70 1.78 34.65 7.30
N SER A 71 2.24 33.77 8.19
CA SER A 71 2.22 34.01 9.64
C SER A 71 3.34 34.94 10.13
N TYR A 72 4.46 35.01 9.43
CA TYR A 72 5.64 35.76 9.90
C TYR A 72 6.05 36.90 8.99
N CYS A 73 5.77 36.82 7.69
CA CYS A 73 6.28 37.77 6.70
C CYS A 73 5.18 38.47 5.87
N ASN A 74 3.93 38.15 6.08
CA ASN A 74 2.80 38.74 5.35
C ASN A 74 1.65 39.08 6.28
N ASN A 75 1.97 39.76 7.38
CA ASN A 75 0.98 40.26 8.32
C ASN A 75 0.21 41.44 7.73
N GLU A 76 -1.06 41.63 8.11
CA GLU A 76 -1.89 42.78 7.68
C GLU A 76 -1.23 44.14 7.99
N VAL A 77 -0.46 44.18 9.06
CA VAL A 77 0.34 45.36 9.46
C VAL A 77 1.81 45.01 9.19
N ALA A 78 2.43 45.67 8.23
CA ALA A 78 3.80 45.38 7.81
C ALA A 78 4.85 45.49 8.93
N THR A 79 4.60 46.28 9.96
CA THR A 79 5.48 46.39 11.15
C THR A 79 5.42 45.15 12.05
N ASP A 80 4.48 44.25 11.83
CA ASP A 80 4.35 43.00 12.58
C ASP A 80 5.09 41.83 11.88
N ASN A 81 5.64 42.11 10.71
CA ASN A 81 6.54 41.13 10.03
C ASN A 81 7.86 41.09 10.79
N GLU A 82 8.46 39.90 10.78
CA GLU A 82 9.79 39.71 11.35
C GLU A 82 10.86 40.47 10.52
N GLU A 83 11.88 41.01 11.20
CA GLU A 83 12.93 41.85 10.59
C GLU A 83 13.75 41.09 9.51
N TRP A 84 13.83 39.76 9.60
CA TRP A 84 14.56 38.92 8.65
C TRP A 84 13.75 38.57 7.39
N CYS A 85 12.49 38.95 7.32
CA CYS A 85 11.64 38.64 6.17
C CYS A 85 12.08 39.34 4.89
N LEU A 86 12.04 38.62 3.79
CA LEU A 86 12.11 39.18 2.44
C LEU A 86 10.72 39.63 1.99
N ASP A 87 10.64 40.38 0.89
CA ASP A 87 9.36 40.63 0.23
C ASP A 87 8.67 39.30 -0.10
N VAL A 88 7.35 39.24 0.09
CA VAL A 88 6.56 37.99 -0.06
C VAL A 88 6.73 37.37 -1.45
N ASP A 89 6.88 38.19 -2.48
CA ASP A 89 7.10 37.75 -3.86
C ASP A 89 8.44 37.02 -4.07
N ASN A 90 9.34 37.09 -3.10
CA ASN A 90 10.61 36.33 -3.13
C ASN A 90 10.49 34.92 -2.57
N TYR A 91 9.35 34.55 -1.99
CA TYR A 91 9.11 33.19 -1.50
C TYR A 91 8.29 32.41 -2.52
N TYR A 92 8.76 31.23 -2.87
CA TYR A 92 8.06 30.31 -3.76
C TYR A 92 7.77 29.00 -3.05
N ALA A 93 6.47 28.69 -2.90
CA ALA A 93 6.04 27.43 -2.31
C ALA A 93 6.11 26.31 -3.34
N LEU A 94 6.93 25.29 -3.08
CA LEU A 94 6.95 24.05 -3.85
C LEU A 94 5.70 23.19 -3.56
N PRO A 95 5.41 22.19 -4.40
CA PRO A 95 4.29 21.26 -4.15
C PRO A 95 4.37 20.64 -2.76
N LYS A 96 3.23 20.56 -2.07
CA LYS A 96 3.14 20.02 -0.71
C LYS A 96 3.55 18.55 -0.66
N PHE A 97 4.31 18.17 0.37
CA PHE A 97 4.66 16.77 0.65
C PHE A 97 3.52 15.97 1.29
N GLY A 98 2.55 16.64 1.87
CA GLY A 98 1.43 16.04 2.60
C GLY A 98 0.95 16.92 3.74
N SER A 99 0.05 16.37 4.54
CA SER A 99 -0.50 17.04 5.73
C SER A 99 0.10 16.43 7.00
N SER A 100 0.51 17.27 7.92
CA SER A 100 0.87 16.86 9.28
C SER A 100 -0.38 16.95 10.16
N PRO A 101 -0.71 15.91 10.93
CA PRO A 101 -1.84 15.96 11.85
C PRO A 101 -1.62 16.99 12.95
N SER A 102 -2.71 17.61 13.42
CA SER A 102 -2.71 18.41 14.64
C SER A 102 -2.61 17.51 15.88
N HIS A 103 -2.52 18.12 17.06
CA HIS A 103 -2.49 17.38 18.31
C HIS A 103 -3.82 16.63 18.53
N SER A 104 -3.73 15.34 18.81
CA SER A 104 -4.89 14.49 19.09
C SER A 104 -4.95 14.13 20.56
N VAL A 105 -6.18 14.01 21.09
CA VAL A 105 -6.44 13.36 22.37
C VAL A 105 -6.64 11.86 22.09
N MET A 106 -5.77 11.06 22.66
CA MET A 106 -5.79 9.60 22.52
C MET A 106 -6.44 8.96 23.75
N PHE A 107 -7.10 7.84 23.57
CA PHE A 107 -7.65 7.05 24.65
C PHE A 107 -7.34 5.56 24.44
N ASN A 108 -7.48 4.78 25.51
CA ASN A 108 -7.34 3.33 25.45
C ASN A 108 -8.75 2.72 25.52
N ASP A 109 -9.20 2.12 24.45
CA ASP A 109 -10.51 1.48 24.29
C ASP A 109 -10.66 0.19 25.09
N ASP A 110 -9.55 -0.46 25.48
CA ASP A 110 -9.58 -1.61 26.40
C ASP A 110 -9.96 -1.20 27.85
N VAL A 111 -9.77 0.08 28.20
CA VAL A 111 -9.96 0.59 29.57
C VAL A 111 -11.16 1.52 29.67
N LEU A 112 -11.43 2.28 28.61
CA LEU A 112 -12.50 3.26 28.58
C LEU A 112 -13.73 2.67 27.88
N ASP A 113 -14.82 2.48 28.66
CA ASP A 113 -16.08 2.02 28.07
C ASP A 113 -16.71 3.07 27.15
N ASN A 114 -17.49 2.62 26.17
CA ASN A 114 -18.08 3.47 25.12
C ASN A 114 -18.92 4.62 25.68
N ASP A 115 -19.63 4.42 26.81
CA ASP A 115 -20.45 5.47 27.43
C ASP A 115 -19.59 6.60 28.00
N LYS A 116 -18.44 6.27 28.57
CA LYS A 116 -17.49 7.26 29.09
C LYS A 116 -16.73 7.94 27.96
N GLU A 117 -16.31 7.18 26.95
CA GLU A 117 -15.68 7.73 25.75
C GLU A 117 -16.57 8.80 25.12
N GLU A 118 -17.82 8.48 24.83
CA GLU A 118 -18.77 9.41 24.22
C GLU A 118 -18.97 10.69 25.07
N LYS A 119 -19.07 10.54 26.40
CA LYS A 119 -19.20 11.66 27.32
C LYS A 119 -17.97 12.57 27.30
N ILE A 120 -16.76 11.98 27.32
CA ILE A 120 -15.49 12.72 27.26
C ILE A 120 -15.36 13.42 25.91
N ARG A 121 -15.61 12.71 24.81
CA ARG A 121 -15.58 13.24 23.45
C ARG A 121 -16.51 14.45 23.30
N ASN A 122 -17.77 14.29 23.75
CA ASN A 122 -18.75 15.37 23.71
C ASN A 122 -18.35 16.55 24.60
N ALA A 123 -17.80 16.30 25.79
CA ALA A 123 -17.30 17.36 26.65
C ALA A 123 -16.17 18.16 26.01
N LEU A 124 -15.17 17.49 25.39
CA LEU A 124 -14.05 18.12 24.72
C LEU A 124 -14.50 18.95 23.51
N VAL A 125 -15.38 18.41 22.66
CA VAL A 125 -15.91 19.12 21.48
C VAL A 125 -16.78 20.32 21.89
N GLN A 126 -17.44 20.27 23.04
CA GLN A 126 -18.29 21.38 23.54
C GLN A 126 -17.51 22.46 24.31
N MET A 127 -16.21 22.29 24.59
CA MET A 127 -15.41 23.25 25.34
C MET A 127 -15.39 24.66 24.71
N GLU A 128 -15.42 24.72 23.37
CA GLU A 128 -15.46 26.00 22.63
C GLU A 128 -16.71 26.85 22.92
N ASN A 129 -17.80 26.23 23.37
CA ASN A 129 -19.07 26.92 23.67
C ASN A 129 -19.13 27.49 25.07
N ASP A 130 -18.12 27.25 25.90
CA ASP A 130 -17.98 27.81 27.25
C ASP A 130 -16.75 28.68 27.35
N SER A 131 -16.89 29.88 27.94
CA SER A 131 -15.78 30.85 28.00
C SER A 131 -14.56 30.35 28.79
N GLN A 132 -14.76 29.52 29.79
CA GLN A 132 -13.68 28.90 30.56
C GLN A 132 -13.05 27.75 29.76
N GLY A 133 -13.86 26.94 29.06
CA GLY A 133 -13.41 25.89 28.17
C GLY A 133 -12.57 26.45 27.02
N LEU A 134 -13.04 27.47 26.35
CA LEU A 134 -12.31 28.18 25.29
C LEU A 134 -10.96 28.71 25.77
N LYS A 135 -10.94 29.33 26.95
CA LYS A 135 -9.70 29.78 27.54
C LYS A 135 -8.70 28.64 27.79
N ILE A 136 -9.17 27.50 28.28
CA ILE A 136 -8.31 26.35 28.50
C ILE A 136 -7.78 25.82 27.14
N LEU A 137 -8.59 25.72 26.08
CA LEU A 137 -8.17 25.34 24.75
C LEU A 137 -7.07 26.25 24.23
N GLN A 138 -7.23 27.56 24.38
CA GLN A 138 -6.26 28.56 23.91
C GLN A 138 -4.96 28.55 24.72
N GLU A 139 -5.03 28.48 26.05
CA GLU A 139 -3.85 28.56 26.92
C GLU A 139 -3.05 27.24 26.97
N VAL A 140 -3.71 26.07 26.84
CA VAL A 140 -3.07 24.75 26.97
C VAL A 140 -2.71 24.17 25.62
N LEU A 141 -3.61 24.27 24.63
CA LEU A 141 -3.46 23.61 23.35
C LEU A 141 -3.20 24.59 22.19
N GLY A 142 -3.33 25.90 22.41
CA GLY A 142 -3.16 26.92 21.37
C GLY A 142 -4.18 26.80 20.24
N THR A 143 -5.41 26.35 20.55
CA THR A 143 -6.49 26.16 19.59
C THR A 143 -7.81 26.75 20.11
N ASP A 144 -8.72 27.07 19.21
CA ASP A 144 -10.03 27.59 19.55
C ASP A 144 -11.11 26.53 19.62
N SER A 145 -10.85 25.34 19.05
CA SER A 145 -11.85 24.27 18.98
C SER A 145 -11.23 22.88 18.92
N MET A 146 -12.05 21.87 19.22
CA MET A 146 -11.75 20.47 19.03
C MET A 146 -12.84 19.81 18.21
N VAL A 147 -12.46 18.85 17.37
CA VAL A 147 -13.39 18.09 16.53
C VAL A 147 -13.23 16.59 16.79
N SER A 148 -14.33 15.86 16.67
CA SER A 148 -14.29 14.40 16.70
C SER A 148 -13.65 13.87 15.43
N THR A 149 -12.73 12.93 15.57
CA THR A 149 -12.07 12.26 14.45
C THR A 149 -11.73 10.82 14.84
N ASP A 150 -11.23 10.05 13.92
CA ASP A 150 -10.68 8.71 14.13
C ASP A 150 -9.22 8.65 13.70
N ALA A 151 -8.51 7.62 14.17
CA ALA A 151 -7.07 7.46 13.92
C ALA A 151 -6.73 7.35 12.43
N ASN A 152 -7.56 6.66 11.64
CA ASN A 152 -7.31 6.47 10.21
C ASN A 152 -7.44 7.79 9.44
N THR A 153 -8.52 8.53 9.70
CA THR A 153 -8.77 9.84 9.09
C THR A 153 -7.69 10.85 9.47
N HIS A 154 -7.27 10.85 10.74
CA HIS A 154 -6.35 11.86 11.26
C HIS A 154 -4.87 11.54 11.03
N LEU A 155 -4.47 10.26 11.17
CA LEU A 155 -3.08 9.84 11.17
C LEU A 155 -2.66 9.00 9.94
N GLY A 156 -3.62 8.46 9.16
CA GLY A 156 -3.34 7.46 8.14
C GLY A 156 -2.32 7.90 7.08
N THR A 157 -2.49 9.07 6.50
CA THR A 157 -1.53 9.58 5.49
C THR A 157 -0.20 9.98 6.10
N TYR A 158 -0.19 10.48 7.32
CA TYR A 158 1.02 10.82 8.05
C TYR A 158 1.81 9.56 8.43
N GLY A 159 1.12 8.51 8.91
CA GLY A 159 1.72 7.21 9.21
C GLY A 159 2.43 6.61 8.00
N ASN A 160 1.83 6.69 6.82
CA ASN A 160 2.47 6.22 5.57
C ASN A 160 3.78 6.98 5.25
N ALA A 161 3.85 8.27 5.56
CA ALA A 161 5.09 9.02 5.39
C ALA A 161 6.17 8.61 6.41
N LEU A 162 5.77 8.41 7.68
CA LEU A 162 6.68 8.00 8.76
C LEU A 162 7.34 6.64 8.51
N GLN A 163 6.65 5.69 7.89
CA GLN A 163 7.20 4.37 7.57
C GLN A 163 8.45 4.41 6.68
N ASN A 164 8.65 5.51 5.95
CA ASN A 164 9.85 5.68 5.11
C ASN A 164 11.03 6.32 5.87
N ILE A 165 10.88 6.63 7.15
CA ILE A 165 11.93 7.28 7.94
C ILE A 165 12.78 6.22 8.64
N PRO A 166 14.10 6.15 8.36
CA PRO A 166 15.00 5.23 9.04
C PRO A 166 14.94 5.36 10.56
N GLY A 167 14.87 4.24 11.25
CA GLY A 167 14.89 4.15 12.70
C GLY A 167 13.65 4.68 13.42
N ILE A 168 12.59 5.09 12.71
CA ILE A 168 11.39 5.66 13.34
C ILE A 168 10.71 4.68 14.30
N SER A 169 10.65 3.41 13.91
CA SER A 169 10.06 2.34 14.74
C SER A 169 10.89 2.12 16.02
N SER A 170 12.21 2.11 15.91
CA SER A 170 13.11 1.97 17.07
C SER A 170 12.96 3.15 18.02
N LYS A 171 12.86 4.38 17.48
CA LYS A 171 12.74 5.58 18.28
C LYS A 171 11.47 5.63 19.10
N TYR A 172 10.33 5.29 18.50
CA TYR A 172 9.04 5.33 19.18
C TYR A 172 8.67 3.99 19.83
N GLY A 173 9.10 2.86 19.26
CA GLY A 173 8.85 1.52 19.81
C GLY A 173 9.49 1.31 21.18
N ASN A 174 10.72 1.77 21.36
CA ASN A 174 11.43 1.65 22.64
C ASN A 174 10.76 2.45 23.78
N ALA A 175 9.98 3.48 23.48
CA ALA A 175 9.22 4.21 24.49
C ALA A 175 8.02 3.42 25.05
N PHE A 176 7.60 2.36 24.37
CA PHE A 176 6.45 1.53 24.75
C PHE A 176 6.84 0.18 25.36
N VAL A 177 8.11 -0.21 25.28
CA VAL A 177 8.57 -1.54 25.75
C VAL A 177 8.55 -1.68 27.27
N ASP A 178 8.77 -0.62 28.03
CA ASP A 178 8.86 -0.69 29.49
C ASP A 178 7.51 -0.83 30.22
N GLY A 179 6.38 -0.61 29.55
CA GLY A 179 5.06 -0.74 30.15
C GLY A 179 4.17 -1.84 29.55
N ALA A 180 4.47 -2.25 28.30
CA ALA A 180 3.67 -3.21 27.53
C ALA A 180 4.11 -4.67 27.70
N ALA A 181 5.24 -4.91 28.36
CA ALA A 181 5.86 -6.24 28.46
C ALA A 181 5.06 -7.26 29.29
N THR A 182 3.89 -6.91 29.80
CA THR A 182 3.12 -7.80 30.71
C THR A 182 1.64 -7.93 30.38
N ALA A 183 1.12 -7.28 29.35
CA ALA A 183 -0.26 -7.53 28.95
C ALA A 183 -0.35 -8.94 28.32
N PRO A 184 -1.24 -9.80 28.81
CA PRO A 184 -1.37 -11.14 28.25
C PRO A 184 -1.91 -11.05 26.82
N ILE A 185 -1.27 -11.77 25.90
CA ILE A 185 -1.83 -11.98 24.58
C ILE A 185 -3.04 -12.92 24.66
N LYS A 186 -3.89 -12.93 23.64
CA LYS A 186 -5.00 -13.87 23.54
C LYS A 186 -4.52 -15.31 23.74
N SER A 187 -5.22 -16.07 24.54
CA SER A 187 -4.91 -17.50 24.76
C SER A 187 -5.24 -18.39 23.56
N THR A 188 -6.04 -17.85 22.63
CA THR A 188 -6.43 -18.53 21.40
C THR A 188 -6.46 -17.52 20.26
N ILE A 189 -5.78 -17.83 19.16
CA ILE A 189 -5.76 -17.05 17.91
C ILE A 189 -6.50 -17.84 16.85
N ASN A 190 -7.44 -17.20 16.16
CA ASN A 190 -8.18 -17.79 15.07
C ASN A 190 -7.68 -17.22 13.73
N ILE A 191 -7.27 -18.09 12.81
CA ILE A 191 -6.77 -17.73 11.49
C ILE A 191 -7.80 -18.13 10.43
N ALA A 192 -8.35 -17.16 9.71
CA ALA A 192 -9.21 -17.44 8.56
C ALA A 192 -8.37 -17.66 7.29
N TYR A 193 -8.72 -18.70 6.54
CA TYR A 193 -8.08 -19.04 5.29
C TYR A 193 -9.05 -19.71 4.31
N TYR A 194 -8.70 -19.68 3.02
CA TYR A 194 -9.43 -20.38 1.96
C TYR A 194 -8.43 -21.09 1.06
N LEU A 195 -8.56 -22.41 0.91
CA LEU A 195 -7.60 -23.26 0.19
C LEU A 195 -8.17 -24.04 -1.00
N ALA A 196 -9.35 -23.75 -1.46
CA ALA A 196 -9.92 -24.29 -2.70
C ALA A 196 -9.55 -25.77 -2.96
N ASP A 197 -9.89 -26.70 -2.09
CA ASP A 197 -9.66 -28.14 -2.23
C ASP A 197 -8.17 -28.60 -2.40
N ASP A 198 -7.19 -27.73 -2.14
CA ASP A 198 -5.76 -28.07 -2.21
C ASP A 198 -5.28 -28.71 -0.90
N SER A 199 -5.04 -30.03 -0.95
CA SER A 199 -4.58 -30.78 0.22
C SER A 199 -3.15 -30.43 0.67
N SER A 200 -2.28 -29.99 -0.26
CA SER A 200 -0.90 -29.59 0.07
C SER A 200 -0.86 -28.22 0.75
N ALA A 201 -1.66 -27.28 0.26
CA ALA A 201 -1.81 -25.99 0.85
C ALA A 201 -2.45 -26.08 2.25
N ASN A 202 -3.39 -27.01 2.46
CA ASN A 202 -3.96 -27.29 3.78
C ASN A 202 -2.90 -27.79 4.78
N ALA A 203 -2.00 -28.70 4.36
CA ALA A 203 -0.90 -29.13 5.23
C ALA A 203 0.05 -27.99 5.60
N ASN A 204 0.33 -27.07 4.68
CA ASN A 204 1.13 -25.88 4.92
C ASN A 204 0.44 -24.90 5.91
N ALA A 205 -0.87 -24.70 5.78
CA ALA A 205 -1.63 -23.87 6.71
C ALA A 205 -1.61 -24.44 8.13
N ILE A 206 -1.74 -25.75 8.28
CA ILE A 206 -1.60 -26.45 9.56
C ILE A 206 -0.20 -26.24 10.13
N GLY A 207 0.85 -26.45 9.34
CA GLY A 207 2.25 -26.25 9.77
C GLY A 207 2.52 -24.82 10.22
N MET A 208 1.96 -23.84 9.54
CA MET A 208 2.03 -22.42 9.94
C MET A 208 1.32 -22.17 11.27
N ALA A 209 0.13 -22.69 11.45
CA ALA A 209 -0.64 -22.56 12.70
C ALA A 209 0.09 -23.22 13.88
N ASP A 210 0.63 -24.41 13.69
CA ASP A 210 1.43 -25.12 14.69
C ASP A 210 2.68 -24.34 15.07
N ARG A 211 3.36 -23.73 14.08
CA ARG A 211 4.53 -22.89 14.32
C ARG A 211 4.16 -21.65 15.14
N LEU A 212 3.09 -20.94 14.77
CA LEU A 212 2.62 -19.76 15.50
C LEU A 212 2.21 -20.13 16.93
N ALA A 213 1.51 -21.25 17.12
CA ALA A 213 1.15 -21.76 18.43
C ALA A 213 2.38 -22.04 19.31
N SER A 214 3.41 -22.64 18.72
CA SER A 214 4.68 -22.93 19.41
C SER A 214 5.43 -21.67 19.82
N ASP A 215 5.53 -20.71 18.89
CA ASP A 215 6.32 -19.48 19.11
C ASP A 215 5.65 -18.56 20.13
N LEU A 216 4.32 -18.54 20.19
CA LEU A 216 3.57 -17.67 21.11
C LEU A 216 3.11 -18.36 22.40
N GLY A 217 3.16 -19.69 22.47
CA GLY A 217 2.67 -20.45 23.61
C GLY A 217 1.16 -20.38 23.81
N VAL A 218 0.37 -20.24 22.72
CA VAL A 218 -1.08 -20.11 22.73
C VAL A 218 -1.73 -21.17 21.84
N ASN A 219 -3.06 -21.31 21.91
CA ASN A 219 -3.77 -22.14 20.95
C ASN A 219 -3.96 -21.36 19.62
N VAL A 220 -3.78 -22.04 18.50
CA VAL A 220 -4.07 -21.47 17.17
C VAL A 220 -5.07 -22.37 16.48
N ASN A 221 -6.21 -21.82 16.08
CA ASN A 221 -7.26 -22.51 15.35
C ASN A 221 -7.27 -22.03 13.90
N LEU A 222 -7.38 -22.95 12.97
CA LEU A 222 -7.65 -22.66 11.57
C LEU A 222 -9.16 -22.60 11.34
N TYR A 223 -9.63 -21.52 10.72
CA TYR A 223 -11.01 -21.29 10.37
C TYR A 223 -11.12 -21.32 8.84
N ASP A 224 -11.43 -22.51 8.31
CA ASP A 224 -11.61 -22.69 6.87
C ASP A 224 -12.91 -22.06 6.41
N VAL A 225 -12.86 -21.28 5.35
CA VAL A 225 -14.00 -20.58 4.77
C VAL A 225 -14.18 -20.99 3.29
N SER A 226 -15.40 -20.86 2.80
CA SER A 226 -15.76 -21.28 1.44
C SER A 226 -15.32 -20.33 0.32
N SER A 227 -14.81 -19.15 0.66
CA SER A 227 -14.27 -18.17 -0.30
C SER A 227 -13.43 -17.12 0.41
N GLU A 228 -12.58 -16.41 -0.31
CA GLU A 228 -11.78 -15.31 0.25
C GLU A 228 -12.64 -14.14 0.75
N GLY A 229 -13.79 -13.87 0.12
CA GLY A 229 -14.74 -12.88 0.62
C GLY A 229 -15.27 -13.22 2.01
N MET A 230 -15.35 -14.51 2.37
CA MET A 230 -15.72 -14.95 3.71
C MET A 230 -14.62 -14.73 4.75
N ILE A 231 -13.34 -14.63 4.34
CA ILE A 231 -12.25 -14.21 5.24
C ILE A 231 -12.51 -12.77 5.71
N VAL A 232 -12.86 -11.87 4.79
CA VAL A 232 -13.22 -10.48 5.11
C VAL A 232 -14.36 -10.43 6.12
N GLN A 233 -15.40 -11.24 5.94
CA GLN A 233 -16.53 -11.31 6.88
C GLN A 233 -16.10 -11.89 8.25
N ALA A 234 -15.28 -12.94 8.26
CA ALA A 234 -14.78 -13.54 9.50
C ALA A 234 -13.98 -12.51 10.34
N LEU A 235 -13.13 -11.71 9.70
CA LEU A 235 -12.39 -10.62 10.35
C LEU A 235 -13.31 -9.50 10.82
N ARG A 236 -14.24 -9.06 9.97
CA ARG A 236 -15.20 -8.01 10.28
C ARG A 236 -16.00 -8.32 11.53
N PHE A 237 -16.47 -9.55 11.66
CA PHE A 237 -17.30 -9.98 12.80
C PHE A 237 -16.49 -10.55 13.97
N GLY A 238 -15.15 -10.56 13.90
CA GLY A 238 -14.29 -11.05 14.98
C GLY A 238 -14.34 -12.57 15.17
N GLN A 239 -14.75 -13.32 14.15
CA GLN A 239 -14.70 -14.79 14.12
C GLN A 239 -13.26 -15.28 13.91
N ALA A 240 -12.45 -14.49 13.23
CA ALA A 240 -11.03 -14.69 13.08
C ALA A 240 -10.26 -13.43 13.53
N ASP A 241 -9.03 -13.64 13.98
CA ASP A 241 -8.10 -12.59 14.41
C ASP A 241 -7.25 -12.08 13.27
N ILE A 242 -6.79 -12.98 12.43
CA ILE A 242 -6.05 -12.68 11.19
C ILE A 242 -6.59 -13.52 10.03
N GLY A 243 -6.35 -13.04 8.81
CA GLY A 243 -6.76 -13.76 7.59
C GLY A 243 -5.79 -13.52 6.45
N PHE A 244 -5.51 -14.58 5.69
CA PHE A 244 -4.65 -14.56 4.50
C PHE A 244 -5.53 -14.49 3.26
N MET A 245 -5.29 -13.52 2.38
CA MET A 245 -6.14 -13.32 1.19
C MET A 245 -5.39 -12.67 0.04
N GLU A 246 -5.95 -12.75 -1.15
CA GLU A 246 -5.47 -12.03 -2.33
C GLU A 246 -5.77 -10.52 -2.25
N GLY A 247 -5.10 -9.73 -3.10
CA GLY A 247 -5.21 -8.27 -3.12
C GLY A 247 -6.63 -7.73 -3.33
N GLY A 248 -7.46 -8.40 -4.13
CA GLY A 248 -8.84 -7.96 -4.38
C GLY A 248 -9.73 -7.97 -3.13
N PRO A 249 -9.91 -9.11 -2.46
CA PRO A 249 -10.61 -9.19 -1.17
C PRO A 249 -9.99 -8.30 -0.10
N ALA A 250 -8.67 -8.19 -0.03
CA ALA A 250 -7.99 -7.32 0.92
C ALA A 250 -8.34 -5.84 0.69
N TRP A 251 -8.40 -5.39 -0.58
CA TRP A 251 -8.81 -4.04 -0.93
C TRP A 251 -10.25 -3.74 -0.46
N ILE A 252 -11.19 -4.68 -0.67
CA ILE A 252 -12.57 -4.56 -0.17
C ILE A 252 -12.58 -4.52 1.35
N GLY A 253 -11.83 -5.41 2.01
CA GLY A 253 -11.71 -5.43 3.47
C GLY A 253 -11.25 -4.10 4.04
N TRP A 254 -10.21 -3.53 3.44
CA TRP A 254 -9.68 -2.22 3.83
C TRP A 254 -10.65 -1.07 3.51
N LYS A 255 -11.19 -1.04 2.29
CA LYS A 255 -11.95 0.11 1.79
C LYS A 255 -13.37 0.20 2.37
N GLU A 256 -14.03 -0.95 2.54
CA GLU A 256 -15.44 -1.01 2.92
C GLU A 256 -15.65 -1.38 4.40
N TYR A 257 -14.64 -1.97 5.05
CA TYR A 257 -14.80 -2.53 6.40
C TYR A 257 -13.67 -2.16 7.36
N ASP A 258 -12.84 -1.18 7.03
CA ASP A 258 -11.75 -0.64 7.85
C ASP A 258 -10.78 -1.72 8.38
N LEU A 259 -10.64 -2.85 7.67
CA LEU A 259 -9.64 -3.84 8.01
C LEU A 259 -8.24 -3.30 7.71
N SER A 260 -7.28 -3.73 8.50
CA SER A 260 -5.89 -3.29 8.40
C SER A 260 -4.98 -4.41 7.90
N VAL A 261 -3.87 -4.04 7.26
CA VAL A 261 -2.81 -4.98 6.88
C VAL A 261 -1.87 -5.19 8.06
N LEU A 262 -1.66 -6.44 8.45
CA LEU A 262 -0.70 -6.83 9.48
C LEU A 262 0.69 -7.04 8.89
N ALA A 263 0.77 -7.81 7.83
CA ALA A 263 1.98 -8.18 7.10
C ALA A 263 1.65 -8.46 5.64
N VAL A 264 2.66 -8.51 4.80
CA VAL A 264 2.56 -8.93 3.40
C VAL A 264 3.66 -9.95 3.09
N GLU A 265 3.39 -10.87 2.18
CA GLU A 265 4.46 -11.72 1.66
C GLU A 265 5.42 -10.91 0.78
N THR A 266 6.67 -11.30 0.75
CA THR A 266 7.63 -10.80 -0.23
C THR A 266 7.61 -11.66 -1.48
N THR A 267 7.62 -11.03 -2.64
CA THR A 267 7.50 -11.72 -3.94
C THR A 267 8.84 -12.16 -4.51
N THR A 268 9.93 -11.68 -3.92
CA THR A 268 11.32 -12.00 -4.30
C THR A 268 12.26 -12.02 -3.11
N SER A 269 13.50 -12.47 -3.36
CA SER A 269 14.64 -12.28 -2.45
C SER A 269 15.02 -10.81 -2.27
N SER A 270 14.55 -9.89 -3.13
CA SER A 270 14.74 -8.43 -3.00
C SER A 270 13.80 -7.78 -1.99
N GLY A 271 12.79 -8.49 -1.52
CA GLY A 271 11.83 -7.98 -0.54
C GLY A 271 10.67 -7.18 -1.14
N ASP A 272 10.43 -7.26 -2.44
CA ASP A 272 9.28 -6.60 -3.08
C ASP A 272 7.96 -7.16 -2.57
N THR A 273 6.99 -6.28 -2.36
CA THR A 273 5.65 -6.62 -1.86
C THR A 273 4.56 -6.47 -2.93
N TYR A 274 4.97 -6.43 -4.18
CA TYR A 274 4.10 -6.31 -5.35
C TYR A 274 4.76 -6.99 -6.55
N TYR A 275 4.00 -7.18 -7.61
CA TYR A 275 4.47 -7.61 -8.93
C TYR A 275 3.73 -6.84 -10.02
N ASN A 276 4.40 -6.64 -11.16
CA ASN A 276 3.82 -5.91 -12.27
C ASN A 276 2.83 -6.81 -13.03
N ALA A 277 1.69 -6.24 -13.41
CA ALA A 277 0.74 -6.84 -14.33
C ALA A 277 0.99 -6.32 -15.75
N SER A 278 1.10 -7.22 -16.71
CA SER A 278 1.42 -6.90 -18.11
C SER A 278 0.61 -7.74 -19.08
N ALA A 279 0.55 -7.28 -20.32
CA ALA A 279 0.12 -8.10 -21.44
C ALA A 279 1.34 -8.71 -22.14
N TRP A 280 1.18 -9.93 -22.57
CA TRP A 280 2.13 -10.68 -23.39
C TRP A 280 1.51 -10.97 -24.75
N VAL A 281 2.24 -10.70 -25.81
CA VAL A 281 1.83 -10.94 -27.20
C VAL A 281 2.96 -11.61 -27.96
N LEU A 282 2.65 -12.19 -29.12
CA LEU A 282 3.68 -12.75 -29.97
C LEU A 282 4.36 -11.64 -30.79
N ALA A 283 5.66 -11.79 -31.04
CA ALA A 283 6.50 -10.78 -31.72
C ALA A 283 6.01 -10.43 -33.14
N ASN A 284 5.30 -11.33 -33.79
CA ASN A 284 4.71 -11.11 -35.12
C ASN A 284 3.34 -10.39 -35.11
N SER A 285 2.81 -10.04 -33.93
CA SER A 285 1.54 -9.36 -33.79
C SER A 285 1.65 -7.86 -34.09
N THR A 286 0.55 -7.22 -34.50
CA THR A 286 0.48 -5.76 -34.66
C THR A 286 0.74 -5.03 -33.37
N MET A 287 0.27 -5.57 -32.24
CA MET A 287 0.50 -5.01 -30.90
C MET A 287 2.00 -4.95 -30.56
N ALA A 288 2.74 -6.04 -30.85
CA ALA A 288 4.20 -6.04 -30.69
C ALA A 288 4.89 -5.02 -31.59
N GLN A 289 4.46 -4.91 -32.85
CA GLN A 289 5.01 -3.93 -33.79
C GLN A 289 4.80 -2.49 -33.29
N TYR A 290 3.62 -2.14 -32.82
CA TYR A 290 3.30 -0.81 -32.28
C TYR A 290 4.08 -0.51 -30.98
N HIS A 291 4.37 -1.54 -30.19
CA HIS A 291 5.19 -1.35 -28.99
C HIS A 291 6.68 -1.13 -29.32
N LEU A 292 7.18 -1.70 -30.39
CA LEU A 292 8.60 -1.74 -30.74
C LEU A 292 9.02 -0.69 -31.78
N ASP A 293 8.07 0.04 -32.39
CA ASP A 293 8.34 0.95 -33.52
C ASP A 293 8.80 2.37 -33.09
N ASP A 294 8.86 2.65 -31.78
CA ASP A 294 9.20 3.96 -31.19
C ASP A 294 8.34 5.14 -31.71
N ASP A 295 7.22 4.87 -32.40
CA ASP A 295 6.32 5.91 -32.90
C ASP A 295 5.31 6.30 -31.80
N PRO A 296 5.34 7.54 -31.30
CA PRO A 296 4.43 7.99 -30.26
C PRO A 296 2.96 8.11 -30.70
N THR A 297 2.67 7.90 -31.99
CA THR A 297 1.30 7.92 -32.54
C THR A 297 0.67 6.53 -32.59
N THR A 298 1.46 5.47 -32.41
CA THR A 298 0.98 4.09 -32.30
C THR A 298 0.78 3.72 -30.83
N ASP A 299 -0.22 2.92 -30.55
CA ASP A 299 -0.54 2.46 -29.20
C ASP A 299 -0.92 0.98 -29.24
N PRO A 300 -0.12 0.09 -28.65
CA PRO A 300 -0.38 -1.35 -28.69
C PRO A 300 -1.72 -1.74 -28.07
N PHE A 301 -2.23 -0.98 -27.09
CA PHE A 301 -3.51 -1.28 -26.45
C PHE A 301 -4.72 -0.92 -27.30
N SER A 302 -4.57 -0.01 -28.27
CA SER A 302 -5.62 0.31 -29.23
C SER A 302 -6.00 -0.86 -30.13
N GLU A 303 -5.10 -1.84 -30.28
CA GLU A 303 -5.27 -3.03 -31.13
C GLU A 303 -5.91 -4.23 -30.42
N LEU A 304 -6.29 -4.09 -29.14
CA LEU A 304 -6.87 -5.18 -28.34
C LEU A 304 -8.32 -5.53 -28.72
N ALA A 305 -9.06 -4.57 -29.30
CA ALA A 305 -10.47 -4.78 -29.65
C ALA A 305 -10.64 -5.92 -30.66
N GLY A 306 -11.53 -6.85 -30.36
CA GLY A 306 -11.78 -8.03 -31.19
C GLY A 306 -10.69 -9.10 -31.19
N LYS A 307 -9.66 -8.96 -30.34
CA LYS A 307 -8.62 -9.99 -30.14
C LYS A 307 -9.08 -11.03 -29.14
N THR A 308 -8.53 -12.22 -29.27
CA THR A 308 -8.74 -13.29 -28.28
C THR A 308 -7.80 -13.11 -27.11
N SER A 309 -8.36 -12.95 -25.90
CA SER A 309 -7.59 -12.74 -24.68
C SER A 309 -7.46 -14.03 -23.85
N CYS A 310 -6.29 -14.24 -23.27
CA CYS A 310 -5.98 -15.33 -22.34
C CYS A 310 -5.82 -14.78 -20.94
N HIS A 311 -6.60 -15.26 -19.99
CA HIS A 311 -6.64 -14.81 -18.61
C HIS A 311 -6.18 -15.90 -17.65
N THR A 312 -5.58 -15.52 -16.53
CA THR A 312 -5.15 -16.48 -15.49
C THR A 312 -6.32 -17.12 -14.74
N GLY A 313 -7.48 -16.47 -14.76
CA GLY A 313 -8.72 -16.94 -14.13
C GLY A 313 -9.68 -15.82 -13.79
N TRP A 314 -10.91 -16.19 -13.48
CA TRP A 314 -11.95 -15.24 -13.13
C TRP A 314 -11.59 -14.48 -11.85
N LEU A 315 -11.65 -13.15 -11.89
CA LEU A 315 -11.33 -12.19 -10.82
C LEU A 315 -9.90 -12.27 -10.28
N LYS A 316 -8.96 -12.93 -10.97
CA LYS A 316 -7.55 -12.92 -10.59
C LYS A 316 -6.90 -11.56 -10.86
N SER A 317 -6.05 -11.10 -9.95
CA SER A 317 -5.50 -9.74 -9.97
C SER A 317 -4.78 -9.39 -11.26
N ALA A 318 -3.58 -9.92 -11.53
CA ALA A 318 -2.78 -9.53 -12.69
C ALA A 318 -3.32 -10.07 -14.02
N GLY A 319 -4.05 -11.18 -13.99
CA GLY A 319 -4.58 -11.79 -15.21
C GLY A 319 -5.95 -11.26 -15.63
N MET A 320 -6.64 -10.48 -14.80
CA MET A 320 -7.97 -10.00 -15.14
C MET A 320 -8.31 -8.64 -14.54
N LEU A 321 -8.26 -8.47 -13.20
CA LEU A 321 -8.73 -7.23 -12.56
C LEU A 321 -7.88 -6.03 -12.95
N MET A 322 -6.56 -6.16 -12.91
CA MET A 322 -5.64 -5.08 -13.27
C MET A 322 -5.74 -4.70 -14.76
N PRO A 323 -5.67 -5.67 -15.72
CA PRO A 323 -5.87 -5.36 -17.13
C PRO A 323 -7.19 -4.66 -17.41
N MET A 324 -8.29 -5.22 -16.93
CA MET A 324 -9.61 -4.64 -17.19
C MET A 324 -9.78 -3.27 -16.52
N GLY A 325 -9.30 -3.11 -15.29
CA GLY A 325 -9.32 -1.82 -14.59
C GLY A 325 -8.53 -0.74 -15.35
N TYR A 326 -7.34 -1.08 -15.84
CA TYR A 326 -6.53 -0.18 -16.66
C TYR A 326 -7.20 0.17 -17.99
N LEU A 327 -7.66 -0.83 -18.74
CA LEU A 327 -8.26 -0.63 -20.05
C LEU A 327 -9.57 0.17 -19.99
N ILE A 328 -10.40 -0.09 -18.98
CA ILE A 328 -11.63 0.69 -18.74
C ILE A 328 -11.28 2.11 -18.28
N GLY A 329 -10.37 2.25 -17.33
CA GLY A 329 -9.97 3.54 -16.75
C GLY A 329 -9.32 4.50 -17.75
N ASN A 330 -8.64 3.97 -18.78
CA ASN A 330 -8.02 4.75 -19.85
C ASN A 330 -8.88 4.85 -21.13
N GLY A 331 -10.10 4.30 -21.13
CA GLY A 331 -11.04 4.43 -22.22
C GLY A 331 -10.80 3.51 -23.40
N TYR A 332 -9.94 2.50 -23.29
CA TYR A 332 -9.77 1.47 -24.33
C TYR A 332 -10.99 0.54 -24.41
N VAL A 333 -11.61 0.29 -23.27
CA VAL A 333 -12.77 -0.59 -23.12
C VAL A 333 -13.93 0.20 -22.53
N ASN A 334 -15.09 0.13 -23.17
CA ASN A 334 -16.31 0.73 -22.65
C ASN A 334 -17.08 -0.30 -21.81
N PRO A 335 -17.39 0.00 -20.54
CA PRO A 335 -18.20 -0.89 -19.70
C PRO A 335 -19.58 -1.15 -20.31
N VAL A 336 -20.05 -2.38 -20.21
CA VAL A 336 -21.37 -2.82 -20.70
C VAL A 336 -22.17 -3.36 -19.53
N GLY A 337 -23.26 -2.68 -19.17
CA GLY A 337 -24.14 -3.08 -18.06
C GLY A 337 -24.05 -2.18 -16.86
N ASP A 338 -24.53 -2.66 -15.72
CA ASP A 338 -24.56 -1.95 -14.45
C ASP A 338 -23.19 -2.07 -13.74
N ALA A 339 -22.64 -0.96 -13.26
CA ALA A 339 -21.36 -0.94 -12.55
C ALA A 339 -21.39 -1.73 -11.24
N ASP A 340 -22.56 -1.89 -10.62
CA ASP A 340 -22.75 -2.62 -9.37
C ASP A 340 -23.01 -4.12 -9.58
N ASP A 341 -23.09 -4.58 -10.83
CA ASP A 341 -23.28 -6.00 -11.17
C ASP A 341 -21.98 -6.60 -11.74
N ILE A 342 -21.39 -7.55 -11.02
CA ILE A 342 -20.16 -8.24 -11.44
C ILE A 342 -20.33 -8.96 -12.81
N ASN A 343 -21.53 -9.32 -13.19
CA ASN A 343 -21.79 -9.90 -14.51
C ASN A 343 -21.55 -8.88 -15.65
N SER A 344 -21.64 -7.58 -15.36
CA SER A 344 -21.29 -6.53 -16.32
C SER A 344 -19.83 -6.59 -16.74
N LEU A 345 -18.91 -7.07 -15.87
CA LEU A 345 -17.51 -7.28 -16.24
C LEU A 345 -17.39 -8.39 -17.31
N ARG A 346 -18.14 -9.50 -17.17
CA ARG A 346 -18.18 -10.55 -18.22
C ARG A 346 -18.71 -10.00 -19.54
N ASN A 347 -19.81 -9.27 -19.48
CA ASN A 347 -20.40 -8.65 -20.68
C ASN A 347 -19.44 -7.64 -21.33
N THR A 348 -18.70 -6.90 -20.53
CA THR A 348 -17.70 -5.93 -21.00
C THR A 348 -16.55 -6.63 -21.71
N ILE A 349 -16.02 -7.71 -21.15
CA ILE A 349 -14.95 -8.53 -21.77
C ILE A 349 -15.44 -9.12 -23.08
N ASP A 350 -16.62 -9.73 -23.08
CA ASP A 350 -17.20 -10.37 -24.26
C ASP A 350 -17.50 -9.38 -25.40
N ALA A 351 -17.87 -8.15 -25.04
CA ALA A 351 -18.12 -7.09 -26.02
C ALA A 351 -16.84 -6.49 -26.62
N HIS A 352 -15.72 -6.54 -25.88
CA HIS A 352 -14.45 -5.94 -26.32
C HIS A 352 -13.53 -6.94 -27.01
N PHE A 353 -13.39 -8.14 -26.44
CA PHE A 353 -12.57 -9.23 -26.97
C PHE A 353 -13.41 -10.20 -27.82
N ASP A 354 -12.76 -11.02 -28.67
CA ASP A 354 -13.46 -12.09 -29.35
C ASP A 354 -13.79 -13.22 -28.36
N GLY A 355 -15.00 -13.20 -27.86
CA GLY A 355 -15.53 -14.17 -26.91
C GLY A 355 -15.81 -15.56 -27.46
N SER A 356 -15.50 -15.83 -28.74
CA SER A 356 -15.81 -17.11 -29.40
C SER A 356 -14.81 -18.24 -29.13
N THR A 357 -13.63 -17.92 -28.58
CA THR A 357 -12.55 -18.88 -28.35
C THR A 357 -12.38 -19.23 -26.87
N SER A 358 -11.72 -20.37 -26.59
CA SER A 358 -11.84 -21.06 -25.31
C SER A 358 -11.50 -20.19 -24.09
N ASN A 359 -10.31 -19.64 -23.94
CA ASN A 359 -10.02 -18.79 -22.80
C ASN A 359 -10.47 -17.33 -23.02
N GLY A 360 -10.53 -16.86 -24.24
CA GLY A 360 -10.97 -15.51 -24.58
C GLY A 360 -12.48 -15.28 -24.39
N ASN A 361 -13.30 -16.32 -24.35
CA ASN A 361 -14.72 -16.21 -24.06
C ASN A 361 -14.95 -15.88 -22.60
N ALA A 362 -15.69 -14.80 -22.34
CA ALA A 362 -15.99 -14.36 -20.98
C ALA A 362 -16.71 -15.41 -20.15
N ALA A 363 -17.55 -16.24 -20.78
CA ALA A 363 -18.24 -17.36 -20.13
C ALA A 363 -17.35 -18.54 -19.82
N SER A 364 -16.18 -18.64 -20.46
CA SER A 364 -15.21 -19.73 -20.29
C SER A 364 -13.85 -19.30 -19.73
N ILE A 365 -13.76 -18.07 -19.18
CA ILE A 365 -12.56 -17.69 -18.39
C ILE A 365 -12.36 -18.73 -17.29
N PRO A 366 -11.16 -19.33 -17.20
CA PRO A 366 -10.99 -20.56 -16.44
C PRO A 366 -11.16 -20.36 -14.94
N GLU A 367 -11.81 -21.31 -14.33
CA GLU A 367 -11.73 -21.53 -12.88
C GLU A 367 -10.38 -22.19 -12.53
N SER A 368 -10.01 -22.15 -11.26
CA SER A 368 -8.78 -22.79 -10.79
C SER A 368 -8.73 -24.27 -11.18
N GLY A 369 -7.61 -24.70 -11.76
CA GLY A 369 -7.39 -26.09 -12.20
C GLY A 369 -7.99 -26.44 -13.57
N ALA A 370 -8.69 -25.52 -14.24
CA ALA A 370 -9.14 -25.73 -15.62
C ALA A 370 -8.00 -25.52 -16.63
N LEU A 371 -8.22 -25.98 -17.87
CA LEU A 371 -7.28 -25.74 -18.97
C LEU A 371 -7.03 -24.25 -19.13
N TYR A 372 -5.76 -23.86 -19.29
CA TYR A 372 -5.29 -22.46 -19.37
C TYR A 372 -5.53 -21.62 -18.11
N SER A 373 -5.79 -22.25 -16.94
CA SER A 373 -5.83 -21.52 -15.67
C SER A 373 -4.43 -21.21 -15.13
N GLY A 374 -4.33 -20.18 -14.32
CA GLY A 374 -3.06 -19.72 -13.74
C GLY A 374 -2.16 -18.98 -14.73
N TYR A 375 -1.00 -18.57 -14.26
CA TYR A 375 -0.05 -17.80 -15.06
C TYR A 375 0.51 -18.61 -16.24
N GLY A 376 0.97 -19.84 -15.98
CA GLY A 376 1.45 -20.74 -17.02
C GLY A 376 0.38 -21.00 -18.07
N GLY A 377 -0.86 -21.28 -17.63
CA GLY A 377 -1.97 -21.55 -18.55
C GLY A 377 -2.31 -20.37 -19.46
N ALA A 378 -2.22 -19.12 -18.96
CA ALA A 378 -2.45 -17.95 -19.81
C ALA A 378 -1.38 -17.82 -20.92
N ILE A 379 -0.10 -18.09 -20.60
CA ILE A 379 0.98 -18.10 -21.61
C ILE A 379 0.87 -19.31 -22.53
N GLU A 380 0.49 -20.49 -22.03
CA GLU A 380 0.21 -21.66 -22.86
C GLU A 380 -0.90 -21.38 -23.90
N CYS A 381 -1.98 -20.70 -23.48
CA CYS A 381 -3.05 -20.27 -24.36
C CYS A 381 -2.52 -19.39 -25.51
N LEU A 382 -1.64 -18.43 -25.22
CA LEU A 382 -0.97 -17.59 -26.20
C LEU A 382 -0.05 -18.40 -27.11
N SER A 383 0.82 -19.22 -26.54
CA SER A 383 1.82 -20.02 -27.25
C SER A 383 1.20 -21.05 -28.20
N SER A 384 0.06 -21.62 -27.79
CA SER A 384 -0.70 -22.59 -28.58
C SER A 384 -1.56 -21.97 -29.68
N GLY A 385 -1.57 -20.63 -29.79
CA GLY A 385 -2.32 -19.89 -30.80
C GLY A 385 -3.83 -19.82 -30.55
N TYR A 386 -4.29 -20.10 -29.32
CA TYR A 386 -5.69 -19.93 -28.93
C TYR A 386 -6.03 -18.49 -28.51
N GLY A 387 -5.00 -17.67 -28.25
CA GLY A 387 -5.16 -16.27 -27.92
C GLY A 387 -4.16 -15.38 -28.62
N ASP A 388 -4.55 -14.14 -28.85
CA ASP A 388 -3.71 -13.09 -29.42
C ASP A 388 -2.93 -12.33 -28.35
N VAL A 389 -3.44 -12.31 -27.10
CA VAL A 389 -2.85 -11.61 -25.95
C VAL A 389 -3.08 -12.41 -24.67
N ALA A 390 -2.05 -12.50 -23.82
CA ALA A 390 -2.14 -13.10 -22.50
C ALA A 390 -1.88 -12.06 -21.41
N PHE A 391 -2.70 -12.06 -20.35
CA PHE A 391 -2.56 -11.19 -19.20
C PHE A 391 -1.93 -11.95 -18.05
N ALA A 392 -0.71 -11.56 -17.66
CA ALA A 392 0.08 -12.26 -16.67
C ALA A 392 1.05 -11.33 -15.94
N LYS A 393 1.93 -11.87 -15.12
CA LYS A 393 3.04 -11.12 -14.51
C LYS A 393 4.08 -10.76 -15.57
N GLY A 394 4.65 -9.57 -15.42
CA GLY A 394 5.73 -9.04 -16.24
C GLY A 394 6.91 -8.56 -15.42
N ASP A 395 7.89 -7.96 -16.09
CA ASP A 395 9.13 -7.43 -15.53
C ASP A 395 9.91 -8.50 -14.72
N ASP A 396 10.44 -8.17 -13.57
CA ASP A 396 11.27 -9.05 -12.73
C ASP A 396 10.57 -10.35 -12.28
N PHE A 397 9.24 -10.41 -12.43
CA PHE A 397 8.41 -11.59 -12.15
C PHE A 397 7.78 -12.21 -13.38
N SER A 398 8.41 -11.99 -14.52
CA SER A 398 7.94 -12.43 -15.82
C SER A 398 7.46 -13.87 -15.79
N THR A 399 6.20 -14.06 -16.19
CA THR A 399 5.63 -15.40 -16.33
C THR A 399 6.34 -16.17 -17.45
N VAL A 400 6.72 -15.49 -18.53
CA VAL A 400 7.43 -16.10 -19.64
C VAL A 400 8.81 -16.59 -19.18
N ASP A 401 9.56 -15.79 -18.43
CA ASP A 401 10.87 -16.22 -17.92
C ASP A 401 10.75 -17.42 -16.98
N LYS A 402 9.74 -17.44 -16.13
CA LYS A 402 9.52 -18.53 -15.19
C LYS A 402 9.28 -19.88 -15.87
N TYR A 403 8.56 -19.91 -16.97
CA TYR A 403 8.11 -21.16 -17.61
C TYR A 403 8.89 -21.48 -18.88
N CYS A 404 9.40 -20.47 -19.61
CA CYS A 404 9.95 -20.63 -20.94
C CYS A 404 11.41 -20.16 -21.08
N ASN A 405 12.03 -19.64 -20.03
CA ASN A 405 13.41 -19.13 -20.06
C ASN A 405 14.25 -19.64 -18.88
N ASN A 406 14.12 -20.92 -18.58
CA ASN A 406 14.91 -21.55 -17.52
C ASN A 406 16.37 -21.72 -17.97
N ASP A 407 17.31 -21.60 -17.03
CA ASP A 407 18.75 -21.79 -17.26
C ASP A 407 19.08 -23.13 -17.98
N ASN A 408 18.28 -24.14 -17.70
CA ASN A 408 18.33 -25.40 -18.43
C ASN A 408 17.07 -25.50 -19.31
N ALA A 409 17.27 -25.48 -20.63
CA ALA A 409 16.17 -25.46 -21.58
C ALA A 409 15.26 -26.73 -21.49
N SER A 410 15.73 -27.82 -20.87
CA SER A 410 14.89 -29.01 -20.61
C SER A 410 13.86 -28.78 -19.49
N ASP A 411 13.98 -27.72 -18.73
CA ASP A 411 13.08 -27.35 -17.64
C ASP A 411 11.98 -26.41 -18.12
N ASN A 412 12.06 -25.93 -19.38
CA ASN A 412 10.99 -25.20 -20.01
C ASN A 412 9.79 -26.12 -20.28
N GLU A 413 8.61 -25.54 -20.20
CA GLU A 413 7.37 -26.25 -20.55
C GLU A 413 7.33 -26.59 -22.03
N GLU A 414 6.74 -27.74 -22.38
CA GLU A 414 6.69 -28.22 -23.77
C GLU A 414 5.94 -27.29 -24.74
N TRP A 415 5.02 -26.48 -24.24
CA TRP A 415 4.25 -25.53 -25.03
C TRP A 415 4.98 -24.20 -25.28
N CYS A 416 6.15 -24.00 -24.72
CA CYS A 416 6.91 -22.76 -24.89
C CYS A 416 7.42 -22.55 -26.31
N LEU A 417 7.28 -21.34 -26.81
CA LEU A 417 7.97 -20.88 -28.02
C LEU A 417 9.38 -20.35 -27.66
N PRO A 418 10.23 -20.09 -28.64
CA PRO A 418 11.48 -19.38 -28.42
C PRO A 418 11.22 -18.05 -27.66
N ILE A 419 12.10 -17.70 -26.74
CA ILE A 419 11.90 -16.53 -25.87
C ILE A 419 11.72 -15.21 -26.65
N GLU A 420 12.41 -15.09 -27.79
CA GLU A 420 12.33 -13.96 -28.70
C GLU A 420 10.98 -13.82 -29.42
N ASP A 421 10.14 -14.86 -29.37
CA ASP A 421 8.78 -14.82 -29.93
C ASP A 421 7.77 -14.17 -28.97
N TYR A 422 8.15 -13.89 -27.74
CA TYR A 422 7.29 -13.20 -26.77
C TYR A 422 7.69 -11.74 -26.62
N VAL A 423 6.70 -10.87 -26.62
CA VAL A 423 6.87 -9.43 -26.34
C VAL A 423 5.97 -9.06 -25.17
N GLN A 424 6.59 -8.50 -24.13
CA GLN A 424 5.87 -7.87 -23.04
C GLN A 424 5.49 -6.47 -23.45
N LEU A 425 4.20 -6.13 -23.40
CA LEU A 425 3.72 -4.78 -23.57
C LEU A 425 3.94 -3.96 -22.27
N PRO A 426 3.86 -2.62 -22.34
CA PRO A 426 4.04 -1.79 -21.15
C PRO A 426 3.19 -2.27 -19.97
N SER A 427 3.79 -2.29 -18.78
CA SER A 427 3.09 -2.67 -17.55
C SER A 427 2.01 -1.65 -17.21
N TRP A 428 0.84 -2.12 -16.83
CA TRP A 428 -0.28 -1.25 -16.43
C TRP A 428 -0.44 -1.05 -14.93
N GLY A 429 0.50 -1.52 -14.16
CA GLY A 429 0.54 -1.25 -12.74
C GLY A 429 0.94 -2.45 -11.90
N GLN A 430 0.93 -2.23 -10.61
CA GLN A 430 1.41 -3.17 -9.61
C GLN A 430 0.24 -3.85 -8.92
N SER A 431 0.25 -5.17 -8.91
CA SER A 431 -0.62 -5.98 -8.08
C SER A 431 0.07 -6.21 -6.74
N PRO A 432 -0.60 -5.98 -5.60
CA PRO A 432 -0.02 -6.28 -4.31
C PRO A 432 0.19 -7.80 -4.15
N SER A 433 1.20 -8.17 -3.39
CA SER A 433 1.35 -9.54 -2.88
C SER A 433 0.23 -9.86 -1.88
N HIS A 434 0.15 -11.11 -1.43
CA HIS A 434 -0.91 -11.52 -0.52
C HIS A 434 -0.70 -10.91 0.88
N PRO A 435 -1.63 -10.08 1.38
CA PRO A 435 -1.55 -9.54 2.72
C PRO A 435 -2.16 -10.48 3.76
N VAL A 436 -1.65 -10.35 4.96
CA VAL A 436 -2.31 -10.82 6.17
C VAL A 436 -3.11 -9.66 6.74
N MET A 437 -4.41 -9.81 6.79
CA MET A 437 -5.34 -8.77 7.26
C MET A 437 -5.82 -9.06 8.67
N TYR A 438 -6.21 -8.02 9.38
CA TYR A 438 -6.82 -8.09 10.71
C TYR A 438 -7.85 -6.97 10.90
N ASN A 439 -8.68 -7.09 11.93
CA ASN A 439 -9.58 -6.04 12.36
C ASN A 439 -9.00 -5.35 13.60
N SER A 440 -8.65 -4.06 13.49
CA SER A 440 -8.03 -3.29 14.57
C SER A 440 -8.96 -3.04 15.76
N GLU A 441 -10.29 -3.15 15.57
CA GLU A 441 -11.27 -3.06 16.65
C GLU A 441 -11.44 -4.38 17.42
N LYS A 442 -11.00 -5.51 16.87
CA LYS A 442 -11.21 -6.86 17.43
C LYS A 442 -9.93 -7.52 17.92
N LEU A 443 -8.79 -7.18 17.32
CA LEU A 443 -7.49 -7.73 17.70
C LEU A 443 -6.68 -6.69 18.47
N ASP A 444 -6.45 -6.95 19.76
CA ASP A 444 -5.68 -6.05 20.60
C ASP A 444 -4.23 -5.90 20.14
N VAL A 445 -3.65 -4.76 20.47
CA VAL A 445 -2.31 -4.37 19.99
C VAL A 445 -1.20 -5.32 20.45
N HIS A 446 -1.33 -5.94 21.64
CA HIS A 446 -0.31 -6.83 22.18
C HIS A 446 -0.30 -8.16 21.44
N THR A 447 -1.48 -8.76 21.25
CA THR A 447 -1.64 -9.98 20.45
C THR A 447 -1.23 -9.74 19.00
N ARG A 448 -1.66 -8.62 18.39
CA ARG A 448 -1.26 -8.23 17.03
C ARG A 448 0.27 -8.16 16.88
N ASN A 449 0.95 -7.45 17.76
CA ASN A 449 2.41 -7.29 17.69
C ASN A 449 3.14 -8.62 17.96
N ALA A 450 2.62 -9.46 18.86
CA ALA A 450 3.17 -10.79 19.09
C ALA A 450 3.08 -11.67 17.83
N ILE A 451 1.93 -11.68 17.17
CA ILE A 451 1.73 -12.41 15.90
C ILE A 451 2.71 -11.88 14.84
N LEU A 452 2.77 -10.56 14.64
CA LEU A 452 3.65 -9.94 13.66
C LEU A 452 5.12 -10.30 13.89
N ASN A 453 5.60 -10.17 15.13
CA ASN A 453 6.99 -10.48 15.47
C ASN A 453 7.31 -11.98 15.28
N ALA A 454 6.39 -12.86 15.62
CA ALA A 454 6.56 -14.29 15.36
C ALA A 454 6.69 -14.56 13.85
N MET A 455 5.78 -14.04 13.03
CA MET A 455 5.80 -14.21 11.57
C MET A 455 7.08 -13.64 10.94
N LEU A 456 7.53 -12.45 11.35
CA LEU A 456 8.76 -11.84 10.84
C LEU A 456 10.03 -12.62 11.24
N SER A 457 9.98 -13.40 12.31
CA SER A 457 11.09 -14.25 12.74
C SER A 457 11.27 -15.54 11.92
N TRP A 458 10.33 -15.84 11.01
CA TRP A 458 10.38 -17.05 10.18
C TRP A 458 11.24 -16.89 8.91
N ASN A 459 11.68 -15.68 8.59
CA ASN A 459 12.54 -15.36 7.45
C ASN A 459 14.01 -15.68 7.71
#